data_ef6bddbaf265595ab2c0414697e79b1a
#
_entry.id   ef6bddbaf265595ab2c0414697e79b1a
#
_cell.length_a   1.000
_cell.length_b   1.000
_cell.length_c   1.000
_cell.angle_alpha   90.00
_cell.angle_beta   90.00
_cell.angle_gamma   90.00
#
_symmetry.space_group_name_H-M   'P 1'
#
loop_
_entity.id
_entity.type
_entity.pdbx_description
1 polymer ?
#
loop_
_entity_poly.entity_id
_entity_poly.type
_entity_poly.pdbx_seq_one_letter_code
_entity_poly.pdbx_strand_id
1 'polypeptide(L)'
;QIAGAEALNGTYFTSAYSAQDKDPHVQQFIKDYKAKFNEEPDTFAIHAYDGTLAVAEAIKQAGGTDGTKIAEALSKIKDLQVATGKYTLDKDHNPVSGGIIIEMKDGVQTFKQKITL
;
A
#
# COMPACT_ATOMS: atom_id res chain seq x y z
N GLN A 1 0.07 1.33 -22.43
CA GLN A 1 0.81 1.61 -23.68
C GLN A 1 -0.08 1.56 -24.94
N ILE A 2 -1.28 0.93 -24.86
CA ILE A 2 -2.17 0.79 -26.02
C ILE A 2 -2.68 2.15 -26.54
N ALA A 3 -3.03 3.07 -25.63
CA ALA A 3 -3.56 4.39 -25.98
C ALA A 3 -2.48 5.43 -26.38
N GLY A 4 -1.21 5.15 -26.11
CA GLY A 4 -0.10 6.10 -26.30
C GLY A 4 -0.01 7.19 -25.24
N ALA A 5 1.16 7.79 -25.11
CA ALA A 5 1.46 8.80 -24.10
C ALA A 5 0.62 10.08 -24.27
N GLU A 6 0.45 10.52 -25.51
CA GLU A 6 -0.27 11.76 -25.85
C GLU A 6 -1.76 11.66 -25.45
N ALA A 7 -2.42 10.54 -25.75
CA ALA A 7 -3.84 10.33 -25.43
C ALA A 7 -4.12 10.25 -23.93
N LEU A 8 -3.13 9.88 -23.13
CA LEU A 8 -3.25 9.76 -21.67
C LEU A 8 -2.80 11.01 -20.93
N ASN A 9 -2.16 11.94 -21.62
CA ASN A 9 -1.60 13.15 -20.98
C ASN A 9 -2.67 13.97 -20.28
N GLY A 10 -2.43 14.35 -19.02
CA GLY A 10 -3.37 15.11 -18.20
C GLY A 10 -4.52 14.26 -17.61
N THR A 11 -4.53 12.94 -17.79
CA THR A 11 -5.50 12.07 -17.11
C THR A 11 -5.07 11.77 -15.67
N TYR A 12 -6.05 11.45 -14.81
CA TYR A 12 -5.84 11.16 -13.40
C TYR A 12 -6.42 9.79 -13.06
N PHE A 13 -5.78 9.10 -12.13
CA PHE A 13 -6.32 7.88 -11.54
C PHE A 13 -5.86 7.74 -10.08
N THR A 14 -6.54 6.87 -9.34
CA THR A 14 -6.21 6.57 -7.95
C THR A 14 -5.26 5.39 -7.86
N SER A 15 -4.34 5.44 -6.91
CA SER A 15 -3.43 4.36 -6.57
C SER A 15 -3.24 4.32 -5.05
N ALA A 16 -2.86 3.18 -4.52
CA ALA A 16 -2.44 3.07 -3.13
C ALA A 16 -0.94 3.37 -2.95
N TYR A 17 -0.17 3.41 -4.04
CA TYR A 17 1.28 3.53 -4.03
C TYR A 17 1.78 4.45 -5.14
N SER A 18 2.85 5.19 -4.83
CA SER A 18 3.70 5.87 -5.79
C SER A 18 5.15 5.86 -5.29
N ALA A 19 6.08 5.52 -6.17
CA ALA A 19 7.52 5.61 -5.86
C ALA A 19 7.98 7.04 -5.57
N GLN A 20 7.20 8.04 -5.96
CA GLN A 20 7.47 9.47 -5.71
C GLN A 20 6.87 9.97 -4.37
N ASP A 21 6.13 9.14 -3.63
CA ASP A 21 5.68 9.49 -2.28
C ASP A 21 6.89 9.65 -1.36
N LYS A 22 7.00 10.82 -0.71
CA LYS A 22 8.13 11.16 0.18
C LYS A 22 7.95 10.62 1.61
N ASP A 23 6.90 9.87 1.88
CA ASP A 23 6.69 9.25 3.17
C ASP A 23 7.89 8.34 3.53
N PRO A 24 8.50 8.50 4.71
CA PRO A 24 9.69 7.73 5.09
C PRO A 24 9.48 6.21 5.06
N HIS A 25 8.27 5.74 5.41
CA HIS A 25 7.94 4.31 5.41
C HIS A 25 7.88 3.75 3.98
N VAL A 26 7.29 4.50 3.04
CA VAL A 26 7.27 4.15 1.62
C VAL A 26 8.70 4.10 1.07
N GLN A 27 9.52 5.12 1.36
CA GLN A 27 10.89 5.18 0.87
C GLN A 27 11.78 4.08 1.46
N GLN A 28 11.56 3.72 2.74
CA GLN A 28 12.28 2.60 3.35
C GLN A 28 11.89 1.27 2.70
N PHE A 29 10.60 1.03 2.47
CA PHE A 29 10.14 -0.16 1.76
C PHE A 29 10.77 -0.27 0.36
N ILE A 30 10.79 0.82 -0.43
CA ILE A 30 11.41 0.83 -1.76
C ILE A 30 12.89 0.46 -1.68
N LYS A 31 13.61 1.06 -0.74
CA LYS A 31 15.04 0.80 -0.53
C LYS A 31 15.31 -0.68 -0.21
N ASP A 32 14.54 -1.24 0.71
CA ASP A 32 14.71 -2.62 1.16
C ASP A 32 14.33 -3.62 0.06
N TYR A 33 13.26 -3.33 -0.69
CA TYR A 33 12.82 -4.14 -1.82
C TYR A 33 13.88 -4.16 -2.92
N LYS A 34 14.40 -3.00 -3.31
CA LYS A 34 15.49 -2.89 -4.29
C LYS A 34 16.75 -3.64 -3.85
N ALA A 35 17.14 -3.50 -2.60
CA ALA A 35 18.31 -4.19 -2.05
C ALA A 35 18.18 -5.72 -2.12
N LYS A 36 16.94 -6.24 -1.97
CA LYS A 36 16.68 -7.67 -1.95
C LYS A 36 16.45 -8.26 -3.33
N PHE A 37 15.72 -7.55 -4.20
CA PHE A 37 15.24 -8.09 -5.47
C PHE A 37 15.89 -7.45 -6.69
N ASN A 38 16.67 -6.36 -6.52
CA ASN A 38 17.28 -5.57 -7.58
C ASN A 38 16.26 -5.02 -8.61
N GLU A 39 15.03 -4.77 -8.16
CA GLU A 39 13.90 -4.29 -8.97
C GLU A 39 13.14 -3.19 -8.21
N GLU A 40 12.39 -2.36 -8.95
CA GLU A 40 11.44 -1.41 -8.38
C GLU A 40 10.18 -2.16 -7.93
N PRO A 41 9.67 -1.91 -6.70
CA PRO A 41 8.41 -2.47 -6.29
C PRO A 41 7.24 -1.85 -7.07
N ASP A 42 6.26 -2.67 -7.39
CA ASP A 42 4.98 -2.24 -7.91
C ASP A 42 3.91 -2.11 -6.79
N THR A 43 2.70 -1.77 -7.18
CA THR A 43 1.57 -1.64 -6.25
C THR A 43 1.22 -2.97 -5.57
N PHE A 44 1.38 -4.09 -6.25
CA PHE A 44 1.09 -5.40 -5.67
C PHE A 44 2.13 -5.80 -4.63
N ALA A 45 3.40 -5.47 -4.87
CA ALA A 45 4.49 -5.74 -3.93
C ALA A 45 4.26 -5.04 -2.59
N ILE A 46 3.87 -3.76 -2.59
CA ILE A 46 3.63 -3.03 -1.34
C ILE A 46 2.36 -3.51 -0.63
N HIS A 47 1.31 -3.87 -1.37
CA HIS A 47 0.10 -4.45 -0.76
C HIS A 47 0.37 -5.80 -0.10
N ALA A 48 1.16 -6.67 -0.74
CA ALA A 48 1.56 -7.95 -0.17
C ALA A 48 2.40 -7.75 1.11
N TYR A 49 3.30 -6.76 1.10
CA TYR A 49 4.09 -6.39 2.27
C TYR A 49 3.21 -5.92 3.42
N ASP A 50 2.32 -4.95 3.18
CA ASP A 50 1.42 -4.40 4.20
C ASP A 50 0.45 -5.45 4.76
N GLY A 51 -0.11 -6.30 3.88
CA GLY A 51 -0.96 -7.41 4.30
C GLY A 51 -0.21 -8.44 5.16
N THR A 52 1.06 -8.70 4.83
CA THR A 52 1.91 -9.59 5.64
C THR A 52 2.17 -9.01 7.03
N LEU A 53 2.41 -7.71 7.15
CA LEU A 53 2.55 -7.03 8.44
C LEU A 53 1.27 -7.11 9.27
N ALA A 54 0.10 -6.95 8.64
CA ALA A 54 -1.19 -7.07 9.31
C ALA A 54 -1.42 -8.50 9.86
N VAL A 55 -1.12 -9.52 9.06
CA VAL A 55 -1.21 -10.92 9.50
C VAL A 55 -0.21 -11.22 10.62
N ALA A 56 1.02 -10.75 10.52
CA ALA A 56 2.03 -10.93 11.56
C ALA A 56 1.61 -10.31 12.90
N GLU A 57 1.04 -9.11 12.87
CA GLU A 57 0.51 -8.45 14.08
C GLU A 57 -0.69 -9.23 14.64
N ALA A 58 -1.59 -9.73 13.78
CA ALA A 58 -2.72 -10.54 14.21
C ALA A 58 -2.30 -11.85 14.88
N ILE A 59 -1.28 -12.55 14.34
CA ILE A 59 -0.72 -13.77 14.97
C ILE A 59 -0.14 -13.44 16.35
N LYS A 60 0.56 -12.35 16.47
CA LYS A 60 1.12 -11.86 17.74
C LYS A 60 0.01 -11.58 18.77
N GLN A 61 -1.06 -10.91 18.36
CA GLN A 61 -2.21 -10.63 19.23
C GLN A 61 -3.01 -11.87 19.58
N ALA A 62 -3.13 -12.83 18.65
CA ALA A 62 -3.79 -14.11 18.88
C ALA A 62 -3.02 -15.03 19.83
N GLY A 63 -1.73 -14.77 20.05
CA GLY A 63 -0.85 -15.59 20.89
C GLY A 63 -0.54 -16.97 20.32
N GLY A 64 -0.69 -17.16 19.00
CA GLY A 64 -0.43 -18.43 18.32
C GLY A 64 -1.01 -18.48 16.91
N THR A 65 -1.03 -19.67 16.32
CA THR A 65 -1.41 -19.92 14.93
C THR A 65 -2.82 -20.48 14.73
N ASP A 66 -3.70 -20.35 15.73
CA ASP A 66 -5.12 -20.73 15.61
C ASP A 66 -5.83 -19.76 14.63
N GLY A 67 -6.40 -20.30 13.56
CA GLY A 67 -7.00 -19.49 12.50
C GLY A 67 -8.18 -18.65 12.95
N THR A 68 -9.01 -19.13 13.87
CA THR A 68 -10.16 -18.38 14.40
C THR A 68 -9.68 -17.18 15.21
N LYS A 69 -8.69 -17.38 16.08
CA LYS A 69 -8.12 -16.29 16.88
C LYS A 69 -7.39 -15.26 16.02
N ILE A 70 -6.70 -15.70 14.95
CA ILE A 70 -6.08 -14.79 13.99
C ILE A 70 -7.15 -13.95 13.26
N ALA A 71 -8.23 -14.56 12.80
CA ALA A 71 -9.33 -13.85 12.16
C ALA A 71 -9.98 -12.81 13.09
N GLU A 72 -10.20 -13.17 14.36
CA GLU A 72 -10.68 -12.23 15.39
C GLU A 72 -9.68 -11.09 15.64
N ALA A 73 -8.39 -11.38 15.68
CA ALA A 73 -7.35 -10.36 15.85
C ALA A 73 -7.27 -9.43 14.63
N LEU A 74 -7.34 -9.98 13.41
CA LEU A 74 -7.39 -9.19 12.17
C LEU A 74 -8.57 -8.23 12.17
N SER A 75 -9.76 -8.66 12.56
CA SER A 75 -10.95 -7.81 12.61
C SER A 75 -10.85 -6.63 13.61
N LYS A 76 -9.89 -6.70 14.52
CA LYS A 76 -9.62 -5.66 15.53
C LYS A 76 -8.44 -4.75 15.18
N ILE A 77 -7.77 -4.98 14.05
CA ILE A 77 -6.64 -4.14 13.63
C ILE A 77 -7.12 -2.71 13.37
N LYS A 78 -6.50 -1.79 14.08
CA LYS A 78 -6.77 -0.37 13.96
C LYS A 78 -5.45 0.41 14.04
N ASP A 79 -5.29 1.37 13.12
CA ASP A 79 -4.14 2.29 13.07
C ASP A 79 -2.77 1.59 13.06
N LEU A 80 -2.68 0.34 12.56
CA LEU A 80 -1.42 -0.36 12.42
C LEU A 80 -0.53 0.39 11.42
N GLN A 81 0.70 0.76 11.83
CA GLN A 81 1.65 1.37 10.92
C GLN A 81 2.19 0.33 9.95
N VAL A 82 1.97 0.57 8.67
CA VAL A 82 2.48 -0.21 7.54
C VAL A 82 3.20 0.71 6.55
N ALA A 83 3.74 0.18 5.46
CA ALA A 83 4.50 1.00 4.51
C ALA A 83 3.66 2.08 3.83
N THR A 84 2.40 1.81 3.48
CA THR A 84 1.51 2.80 2.85
C THR A 84 0.91 3.82 3.84
N GLY A 85 1.06 3.62 5.14
CA GLY A 85 0.53 4.48 6.20
C GLY A 85 -0.16 3.71 7.31
N LYS A 86 -1.27 4.22 7.82
CA LYS A 86 -2.07 3.54 8.84
C LYS A 86 -3.05 2.57 8.21
N TYR A 87 -3.07 1.35 8.69
CA TYR A 87 -3.92 0.27 8.23
C TYR A 87 -4.98 -0.06 9.28
N THR A 88 -6.23 0.03 8.89
CA THR A 88 -7.40 -0.33 9.72
C THR A 88 -8.30 -1.23 8.89
N LEU A 89 -8.88 -2.27 9.48
CA LEU A 89 -9.94 -3.05 8.86
C LEU A 89 -11.30 -2.58 9.39
N ASP A 90 -12.26 -2.39 8.49
CA ASP A 90 -13.64 -2.11 8.87
C ASP A 90 -14.41 -3.38 9.26
N LYS A 91 -15.67 -3.23 9.64
CA LYS A 91 -16.54 -4.34 10.02
C LYS A 91 -16.83 -5.35 8.90
N ASP A 92 -16.60 -4.96 7.66
CA ASP A 92 -16.81 -5.76 6.46
C ASP A 92 -15.48 -6.32 5.92
N HIS A 93 -14.41 -6.22 6.72
CA HIS A 93 -13.04 -6.67 6.44
C HIS A 93 -12.34 -5.92 5.29
N ASN A 94 -12.81 -4.72 4.94
CA ASN A 94 -12.14 -3.89 3.96
C ASN A 94 -11.06 -3.03 4.62
N PRO A 95 -9.91 -2.83 3.97
CA PRO A 95 -8.93 -1.87 4.45
C PRO A 95 -9.45 -0.45 4.31
N VAL A 96 -9.45 0.28 5.40
CA VAL A 96 -9.71 1.73 5.43
C VAL A 96 -8.35 2.42 5.37
N SER A 97 -8.02 2.97 4.23
CA SER A 97 -6.74 3.64 3.99
C SER A 97 -6.93 4.87 3.13
N GLY A 98 -5.99 5.79 3.20
CA GLY A 98 -5.88 6.87 2.24
C GLY A 98 -5.58 6.37 0.83
N GLY A 99 -5.42 7.31 -0.09
CA GLY A 99 -5.09 7.01 -1.48
C GLY A 99 -4.16 8.06 -2.06
N ILE A 100 -3.63 7.76 -3.22
CA ILE A 100 -2.77 8.66 -3.98
C ILE A 100 -3.46 8.98 -5.30
N ILE A 101 -3.44 10.25 -5.68
CA ILE A 101 -3.81 10.69 -7.02
C ILE A 101 -2.55 10.71 -7.88
N ILE A 102 -2.59 10.00 -8.97
CA ILE A 102 -1.54 9.96 -10.00
C ILE A 102 -2.03 10.75 -11.22
N GLU A 103 -1.16 11.58 -11.76
CA GLU A 103 -1.35 12.28 -13.04
C GLU A 103 -0.45 11.67 -14.10
N MET A 104 -0.99 11.41 -15.27
CA MET A 104 -0.19 11.02 -16.43
C MET A 104 0.41 12.25 -17.09
N LYS A 105 1.74 12.35 -17.13
CA LYS A 105 2.49 13.41 -17.81
C LYS A 105 3.51 12.79 -18.76
N ASP A 106 3.34 13.09 -20.04
CA ASP A 106 4.28 12.65 -21.10
C ASP A 106 4.60 11.14 -21.04
N GLY A 107 3.55 10.33 -20.74
CA GLY A 107 3.65 8.90 -20.61
C GLY A 107 4.19 8.41 -19.25
N VAL A 108 4.47 9.32 -18.31
CA VAL A 108 5.00 8.99 -16.98
C VAL A 108 3.92 9.16 -15.91
N GLN A 109 3.80 8.16 -15.03
CA GLN A 109 2.98 8.25 -13.83
C GLN A 109 3.63 9.22 -12.82
N THR A 110 2.97 10.34 -12.55
CA THR A 110 3.50 11.39 -11.70
C THR A 110 2.64 11.53 -10.45
N PHE A 111 3.26 11.51 -9.28
CA PHE A 111 2.59 11.75 -8.00
C PHE A 111 1.95 13.15 -8.01
N LYS A 112 0.66 13.22 -7.75
CA LYS A 112 -0.06 14.50 -7.65
C LYS A 112 -0.35 14.89 -6.22
N GLN A 113 -1.00 13.98 -5.48
CA GLN A 113 -1.46 14.26 -4.12
C GLN A 113 -1.69 12.97 -3.34
N LYS A 114 -1.38 12.97 -2.05
CA LYS A 114 -1.80 11.95 -1.10
C LYS A 114 -3.06 12.43 -0.36
N ILE A 115 -4.06 11.57 -0.28
CA ILE A 115 -5.28 11.78 0.49
C ILE A 115 -5.17 10.91 1.72
N THR A 116 -5.22 11.51 2.88
CA THR A 116 -5.25 10.81 4.18
C THR A 116 -6.66 10.90 4.75
N LEU A 117 -7.12 9.81 5.39
CA LEU A 117 -8.40 9.75 6.11
C LEU A 117 -8.20 10.18 7.55
#